data_f875eeffa4a37d1e7858d25ec5cae3ae
#
_entry.id   f875eeffa4a37d1e7858d25ec5cae3ae
#
_cell.length_a   1.000
_cell.length_b   1.000
_cell.length_c   1.000
_cell.angle_alpha   90.00
_cell.angle_beta   90.00
_cell.angle_gamma   90.00
#
_symmetry.space_group_name_H-M   'P 1'
#
loop_
_entity.id
_entity.type
_entity.pdbx_description
1 polymer ?
#
loop_
_entity_poly.entity_id
_entity_poly.type
_entity_poly.pdbx_seq_one_letter_code
_entity_poly.pdbx_strand_id
1 'polypeptide(L)'
;MSHEIRTPLNAIVGFSRIIAESTNEEERLGYYEIVESNNERLLQLINEILDLSKIESGIVEFTITPVRLHPLCKEIHDAHIFRCPEGVELIYEPSDENIVIDGDKNRIFQVISNLIGNAFKFTTSGHISYGYRREGKYVAFHVTDTGMGIAPDKVDRVFERFVKVNNFAQGTGLGLSICKTIVEHLQGSISVESEIGKGSRFIVTLPFKRQSKGV
;
A
#
# COMPACT_ATOMS: atom_id res chain seq x y z
N MET A 1 -2.55 -17.76 6.21
CA MET A 1 -1.48 -18.02 5.22
C MET A 1 -1.83 -19.14 4.23
N SER A 2 -2.02 -20.39 4.65
CA SER A 2 -2.31 -21.50 3.72
C SER A 2 -3.56 -21.30 2.86
N HIS A 3 -4.58 -20.61 3.35
CA HIS A 3 -5.81 -20.35 2.61
C HIS A 3 -5.61 -19.29 1.50
N GLU A 4 -4.83 -18.25 1.78
CA GLU A 4 -4.54 -17.16 0.82
C GLU A 4 -3.67 -17.63 -0.36
N ILE A 5 -2.83 -18.66 -0.16
CA ILE A 5 -2.05 -19.32 -1.22
C ILE A 5 -2.93 -20.34 -1.98
N ARG A 6 -3.75 -21.11 -1.29
CA ARG A 6 -4.56 -22.19 -1.89
C ARG A 6 -5.59 -21.66 -2.89
N THR A 7 -6.21 -20.53 -2.58
CA THR A 7 -7.28 -19.97 -3.42
C THR A 7 -6.78 -19.63 -4.83
N PRO A 8 -5.74 -18.79 -5.04
CA PRO A 8 -5.22 -18.53 -6.38
C PRO A 8 -4.63 -19.78 -7.04
N LEU A 9 -3.96 -20.64 -6.29
CA LEU A 9 -3.40 -21.88 -6.82
C LEU A 9 -4.48 -22.80 -7.40
N ASN A 10 -5.59 -22.98 -6.68
CA ASN A 10 -6.71 -23.80 -7.14
C ASN A 10 -7.37 -23.18 -8.39
N ALA A 11 -7.47 -21.84 -8.46
CA ALA A 11 -7.97 -21.15 -9.65
C ALA A 11 -7.04 -21.40 -10.87
N ILE A 12 -5.72 -21.22 -10.70
CA ILE A 12 -4.73 -21.49 -11.75
C ILE A 12 -4.87 -22.93 -12.27
N VAL A 13 -4.87 -23.92 -11.38
CA VAL A 13 -4.95 -25.34 -11.75
C VAL A 13 -6.29 -25.67 -12.42
N GLY A 14 -7.41 -25.15 -11.86
CA GLY A 14 -8.75 -25.41 -12.39
C GLY A 14 -8.96 -24.84 -13.78
N PHE A 15 -8.66 -23.56 -13.97
CA PHE A 15 -8.84 -22.88 -15.26
C PHE A 15 -7.83 -23.35 -16.31
N SER A 16 -6.60 -23.73 -15.93
CA SER A 16 -5.64 -24.36 -16.87
C SER A 16 -6.16 -25.66 -17.44
N ARG A 17 -6.89 -26.48 -16.65
CA ARG A 17 -7.53 -27.70 -17.15
C ARG A 17 -8.65 -27.38 -18.13
N ILE A 18 -9.50 -26.40 -17.82
CA ILE A 18 -10.61 -25.96 -18.70
C ILE A 18 -10.05 -25.43 -20.04
N ILE A 19 -8.96 -24.65 -20.00
CA ILE A 19 -8.27 -24.15 -21.21
C ILE A 19 -7.80 -25.32 -22.09
N ALA A 20 -7.30 -26.40 -21.49
CA ALA A 20 -6.83 -27.57 -22.22
C ALA A 20 -7.97 -28.37 -22.88
N GLU A 21 -9.16 -28.35 -22.33
CA GLU A 21 -10.33 -29.11 -22.79
C GLU A 21 -11.25 -28.25 -23.69
N SER A 22 -11.22 -26.91 -23.61
CA SER A 22 -12.07 -26.01 -24.40
C SER A 22 -11.59 -25.94 -25.86
N THR A 23 -12.52 -26.01 -26.77
CA THR A 23 -12.32 -25.80 -28.22
C THR A 23 -12.67 -24.40 -28.68
N ASN A 24 -13.32 -23.59 -27.81
CA ASN A 24 -13.70 -22.22 -28.10
C ASN A 24 -12.55 -21.26 -27.75
N GLU A 25 -12.04 -20.54 -28.74
CA GLU A 25 -10.89 -19.64 -28.59
C GLU A 25 -11.21 -18.43 -27.70
N GLU A 26 -12.40 -17.86 -27.77
CA GLU A 26 -12.81 -16.71 -26.96
C GLU A 26 -12.93 -17.09 -25.47
N GLU A 27 -13.52 -18.25 -25.18
CA GLU A 27 -13.54 -18.79 -23.80
C GLU A 27 -12.15 -19.06 -23.25
N ARG A 28 -11.26 -19.63 -24.09
CA ARG A 28 -9.87 -19.90 -23.71
C ARG A 28 -9.12 -18.64 -23.32
N LEU A 29 -9.30 -17.55 -24.07
CA LEU A 29 -8.71 -16.25 -23.75
C LEU A 29 -9.24 -15.71 -22.42
N GLY A 30 -10.55 -15.76 -22.17
CA GLY A 30 -11.12 -15.33 -20.89
C GLY A 30 -10.60 -16.14 -19.71
N TYR A 31 -10.47 -17.47 -19.85
CA TYR A 31 -9.88 -18.30 -18.80
C TYR A 31 -8.38 -18.04 -18.58
N TYR A 32 -7.65 -17.73 -19.66
CA TYR A 32 -6.24 -17.36 -19.57
C TYR A 32 -6.04 -16.10 -18.75
N GLU A 33 -6.86 -15.06 -18.94
CA GLU A 33 -6.82 -13.82 -18.13
C GLU A 33 -7.03 -14.11 -16.63
N ILE A 34 -7.93 -15.06 -16.30
CA ILE A 34 -8.14 -15.49 -14.92
C ILE A 34 -6.89 -16.18 -14.35
N VAL A 35 -6.24 -17.05 -15.13
CA VAL A 35 -4.99 -17.72 -14.72
C VAL A 35 -3.89 -16.70 -14.50
N GLU A 36 -3.70 -15.75 -15.43
CA GLU A 36 -2.69 -14.71 -15.35
C GLU A 36 -2.88 -13.82 -14.12
N SER A 37 -4.08 -13.32 -13.90
CA SER A 37 -4.43 -12.49 -12.73
C SER A 37 -4.19 -13.23 -11.39
N ASN A 38 -4.50 -14.53 -11.30
CA ASN A 38 -4.24 -15.31 -10.10
C ASN A 38 -2.75 -15.63 -9.91
N ASN A 39 -1.98 -15.78 -10.99
CA ASN A 39 -0.53 -15.95 -10.95
C ASN A 39 0.16 -14.67 -10.41
N GLU A 40 -0.20 -13.50 -10.94
CA GLU A 40 0.29 -12.21 -10.43
C GLU A 40 -0.01 -12.03 -8.96
N ARG A 41 -1.24 -12.36 -8.55
CA ARG A 41 -1.64 -12.30 -7.14
C ARG A 41 -0.82 -13.23 -6.25
N LEU A 42 -0.51 -14.45 -6.73
CA LEU A 42 0.31 -15.41 -6.00
C LEU A 42 1.75 -14.93 -5.86
N LEU A 43 2.33 -14.39 -6.93
CA LEU A 43 3.67 -13.80 -6.93
C LEU A 43 3.75 -12.60 -5.97
N GLN A 44 2.75 -11.72 -5.99
CA GLN A 44 2.67 -10.60 -5.06
C GLN A 44 2.65 -11.09 -3.61
N LEU A 45 1.82 -12.08 -3.29
CA LEU A 45 1.72 -12.66 -1.95
C LEU A 45 3.05 -13.25 -1.48
N ILE A 46 3.74 -13.99 -2.35
CA ILE A 46 5.06 -14.58 -2.04
C ILE A 46 6.07 -13.48 -1.74
N ASN A 47 6.14 -12.43 -2.57
CA ASN A 47 7.05 -11.31 -2.39
C ASN A 47 6.77 -10.56 -1.07
N GLU A 48 5.50 -10.31 -0.76
CA GLU A 48 5.10 -9.67 0.50
C GLU A 48 5.48 -10.51 1.73
N ILE A 49 5.32 -11.84 1.68
CA ILE A 49 5.74 -12.74 2.77
C ILE A 49 7.27 -12.73 2.93
N LEU A 50 8.01 -12.77 1.82
CA LEU A 50 9.47 -12.72 1.85
C LEU A 50 9.98 -11.38 2.39
N ASP A 51 9.39 -10.27 1.96
CA ASP A 51 9.73 -8.93 2.47
C ASP A 51 9.47 -8.83 3.97
N LEU A 52 8.29 -9.25 4.42
CA LEU A 52 7.95 -9.25 5.84
C LEU A 52 8.92 -10.11 6.66
N SER A 53 9.21 -11.34 6.20
CA SER A 53 10.13 -12.24 6.87
C SER A 53 11.56 -11.67 6.96
N LYS A 54 12.04 -11.04 5.88
CA LYS A 54 13.36 -10.39 5.86
C LYS A 54 13.45 -9.20 6.80
N ILE A 55 12.39 -8.38 6.87
CA ILE A 55 12.36 -7.23 7.78
C ILE A 55 12.33 -7.69 9.24
N GLU A 56 11.47 -8.68 9.57
CA GLU A 56 11.33 -9.19 10.94
C GLU A 56 12.58 -9.93 11.44
N SER A 57 13.30 -10.63 10.56
CA SER A 57 14.55 -11.30 10.91
C SER A 57 15.75 -10.35 11.03
N GLY A 58 15.56 -9.05 10.73
CA GLY A 58 16.64 -8.07 10.72
C GLY A 58 17.68 -8.27 9.61
N ILE A 59 17.38 -9.14 8.61
CA ILE A 59 18.26 -9.39 7.47
C ILE A 59 18.28 -8.18 6.52
N VAL A 60 17.19 -7.42 6.47
CA VAL A 60 17.14 -6.19 5.65
C VAL A 60 17.75 -5.05 6.42
N GLU A 61 18.89 -4.58 5.94
CA GLU A 61 19.48 -3.33 6.41
C GLU A 61 18.70 -2.14 5.82
N PHE A 62 18.21 -1.27 6.72
CA PHE A 62 17.61 0.00 6.31
C PHE A 62 18.72 1.00 5.98
N THR A 63 18.70 1.52 4.78
CA THR A 63 19.66 2.54 4.33
C THR A 63 19.21 3.92 4.76
N ILE A 64 19.57 4.31 5.99
CA ILE A 64 19.18 5.62 6.53
C ILE A 64 20.03 6.73 5.92
N THR A 65 19.40 7.59 5.15
CA THR A 65 20.01 8.75 4.48
C THR A 65 19.11 9.98 4.59
N PRO A 66 19.63 11.20 4.37
CA PRO A 66 18.78 12.38 4.27
C PRO A 66 17.83 12.29 3.07
N VAL A 67 16.52 12.25 3.33
CA VAL A 67 15.45 12.14 2.34
C VAL A 67 14.73 13.48 2.21
N ARG A 68 14.77 14.10 1.02
CA ARG A 68 13.98 15.28 0.69
C ARG A 68 12.56 14.86 0.35
N LEU A 69 11.59 15.31 1.13
CA LEU A 69 10.22 14.81 1.02
C LEU A 69 9.47 15.29 -0.22
N HIS A 70 9.68 16.55 -0.63
CA HIS A 70 9.01 17.06 -1.82
C HIS A 70 9.36 16.31 -3.12
N PRO A 71 10.66 16.06 -3.45
CA PRO A 71 11.01 15.21 -4.58
C PRO A 71 10.49 13.79 -4.47
N LEU A 72 10.52 13.19 -3.26
CA LEU A 72 9.99 11.85 -3.03
C LEU A 72 8.49 11.78 -3.32
N CYS A 73 7.70 12.74 -2.82
CA CYS A 73 6.26 12.75 -3.08
C CYS A 73 5.94 12.99 -4.56
N LYS A 74 6.74 13.80 -5.27
CA LYS A 74 6.59 13.92 -6.74
C LYS A 74 6.85 12.61 -7.46
N GLU A 75 7.92 11.89 -7.10
CA GLU A 75 8.24 10.57 -7.66
C GLU A 75 7.09 9.57 -7.40
N ILE A 76 6.51 9.60 -6.20
CA ILE A 76 5.32 8.80 -5.86
C ILE A 76 4.13 9.20 -6.75
N HIS A 77 3.89 10.49 -6.95
CA HIS A 77 2.82 10.98 -7.82
C HIS A 77 2.96 10.44 -9.24
N ASP A 78 4.14 10.63 -9.83
CA ASP A 78 4.44 10.23 -11.20
C ASP A 78 4.31 8.71 -11.40
N ALA A 79 4.65 7.92 -10.38
CA ALA A 79 4.50 6.46 -10.40
C ALA A 79 3.04 5.98 -10.33
N HIS A 80 2.12 6.80 -9.82
CA HIS A 80 0.74 6.38 -9.54
C HIS A 80 -0.31 7.06 -10.42
N ILE A 81 -0.03 8.24 -10.99
CA ILE A 81 -1.03 9.02 -11.73
C ILE A 81 -1.66 8.24 -12.90
N PHE A 82 -0.85 7.47 -13.63
CA PHE A 82 -1.34 6.65 -14.76
C PHE A 82 -2.11 5.39 -14.35
N ARG A 83 -2.09 5.04 -13.06
CA ARG A 83 -2.80 3.90 -12.48
C ARG A 83 -4.07 4.33 -11.73
N CYS A 84 -4.34 5.65 -11.70
CA CYS A 84 -5.51 6.20 -11.05
C CYS A 84 -6.78 5.69 -11.75
N PRO A 85 -7.74 5.10 -11.02
CA PRO A 85 -8.99 4.61 -11.61
C PRO A 85 -9.77 5.74 -12.28
N GLU A 86 -10.53 5.40 -13.33
CA GLU A 86 -11.43 6.34 -13.97
C GLU A 86 -12.47 6.89 -12.97
N GLY A 87 -12.70 8.19 -12.99
CA GLY A 87 -13.60 8.87 -12.03
C GLY A 87 -12.99 9.16 -10.66
N VAL A 88 -11.69 8.88 -10.45
CA VAL A 88 -10.94 9.22 -9.25
C VAL A 88 -9.82 10.21 -9.59
N GLU A 89 -9.64 11.23 -8.76
CA GLU A 89 -8.53 12.19 -8.88
C GLU A 89 -7.46 11.90 -7.83
N LEU A 90 -6.18 11.85 -8.24
CA LEU A 90 -5.04 11.75 -7.33
C LEU A 90 -4.42 13.13 -7.13
N ILE A 91 -4.46 13.64 -5.90
CA ILE A 91 -4.01 14.99 -5.54
C ILE A 91 -2.78 14.89 -4.62
N TYR A 92 -1.65 15.46 -5.05
CA TYR A 92 -0.53 15.70 -4.16
C TYR A 92 -0.67 17.08 -3.50
N GLU A 93 -0.71 17.12 -2.18
CA GLU A 93 -0.75 18.34 -1.37
C GLU A 93 0.68 18.71 -0.93
N PRO A 94 1.37 19.61 -1.65
CA PRO A 94 2.73 19.96 -1.30
C PRO A 94 2.78 20.75 0.01
N SER A 95 3.77 20.47 0.85
CA SER A 95 4.10 21.31 1.99
C SER A 95 4.87 22.54 1.54
N ASP A 96 4.63 23.69 2.19
CA ASP A 96 5.40 24.92 1.98
C ASP A 96 6.83 24.83 2.52
N GLU A 97 7.12 23.82 3.36
CA GLU A 97 8.43 23.58 3.96
C GLU A 97 9.25 22.56 3.15
N ASN A 98 10.49 22.91 2.83
CA ASN A 98 11.45 21.96 2.25
C ASN A 98 11.98 21.03 3.35
N ILE A 99 11.18 20.04 3.72
CA ILE A 99 11.48 19.11 4.81
C ILE A 99 12.44 18.02 4.32
N VAL A 100 13.47 17.78 5.13
CA VAL A 100 14.41 16.67 4.99
C VAL A 100 14.36 15.85 6.26
N ILE A 101 14.20 14.54 6.15
CA ILE A 101 14.24 13.61 7.29
C ILE A 101 15.33 12.56 7.07
N ASP A 102 15.87 12.03 8.16
CA ASP A 102 16.73 10.84 8.10
C ASP A 102 15.83 9.60 7.98
N GLY A 103 15.97 8.86 6.89
CA GLY A 103 15.13 7.70 6.63
C GLY A 103 15.60 6.89 5.42
N ASP A 104 14.93 5.78 5.17
CA ASP A 104 15.13 4.99 3.97
C ASP A 104 14.12 5.42 2.91
N LYS A 105 14.62 6.05 1.83
CA LYS A 105 13.82 6.57 0.73
C LYS A 105 12.90 5.49 0.13
N ASN A 106 13.45 4.30 -0.12
CA ASN A 106 12.71 3.22 -0.78
C ASN A 106 11.61 2.67 0.13
N ARG A 107 11.87 2.57 1.43
CA ARG A 107 10.89 2.11 2.40
C ARG A 107 9.77 3.12 2.63
N ILE A 108 10.09 4.42 2.69
CA ILE A 108 9.07 5.47 2.75
C ILE A 108 8.23 5.47 1.48
N PHE A 109 8.86 5.38 0.29
CA PHE A 109 8.17 5.23 -0.98
C PHE A 109 7.22 4.03 -0.95
N GLN A 110 7.68 2.86 -0.50
CA GLN A 110 6.89 1.63 -0.40
C GLN A 110 5.65 1.81 0.50
N VAL A 111 5.82 2.44 1.67
CA VAL A 111 4.71 2.70 2.59
C VAL A 111 3.65 3.59 1.95
N ILE A 112 4.03 4.75 1.43
CA ILE A 112 3.07 5.70 0.86
C ILE A 112 2.41 5.13 -0.40
N SER A 113 3.17 4.45 -1.27
CA SER A 113 2.64 3.75 -2.45
C SER A 113 1.61 2.68 -2.09
N ASN A 114 1.86 1.94 -1.02
CA ASN A 114 0.93 0.91 -0.55
C ASN A 114 -0.38 1.52 -0.01
N LEU A 115 -0.30 2.66 0.69
CA LEU A 115 -1.47 3.39 1.15
C LEU A 115 -2.29 3.96 -0.02
N ILE A 116 -1.61 4.56 -1.03
CA ILE A 116 -2.27 5.06 -2.26
C ILE A 116 -2.92 3.90 -3.04
N GLY A 117 -2.23 2.77 -3.18
CA GLY A 117 -2.78 1.58 -3.83
C GLY A 117 -4.03 1.03 -3.12
N ASN A 118 -4.06 1.07 -1.79
CA ASN A 118 -5.26 0.75 -1.02
C ASN A 118 -6.38 1.78 -1.27
N ALA A 119 -6.06 3.07 -1.29
CA ALA A 119 -7.02 4.12 -1.59
C ALA A 119 -7.65 3.94 -2.98
N PHE A 120 -6.87 3.65 -4.04
CA PHE A 120 -7.38 3.32 -5.38
C PHE A 120 -8.36 2.16 -5.37
N LYS A 121 -8.06 1.14 -4.58
CA LYS A 121 -8.87 -0.08 -4.52
C LYS A 121 -10.25 0.14 -3.89
N PHE A 122 -10.37 1.08 -2.96
CA PHE A 122 -11.59 1.30 -2.18
C PHE A 122 -12.34 2.59 -2.54
N THR A 123 -11.82 3.37 -3.50
CA THR A 123 -12.43 4.59 -4.01
C THR A 123 -12.87 4.36 -5.44
N THR A 124 -14.18 4.32 -5.68
CA THR A 124 -14.78 4.13 -7.02
C THR A 124 -15.04 5.44 -7.74
N SER A 125 -15.13 6.54 -6.99
CA SER A 125 -15.30 7.90 -7.53
C SER A 125 -14.92 8.92 -6.45
N GLY A 126 -14.51 10.10 -6.87
CA GLY A 126 -14.08 11.18 -5.97
C GLY A 126 -12.59 11.45 -6.04
N HIS A 127 -11.94 11.58 -4.91
CA HIS A 127 -10.51 11.93 -4.91
C HIS A 127 -9.73 11.21 -3.82
N ILE A 128 -8.43 11.14 -4.04
CA ILE A 128 -7.43 10.67 -3.08
C ILE A 128 -6.42 11.78 -2.96
N SER A 129 -6.21 12.31 -1.76
CA SER A 129 -5.18 13.29 -1.49
C SER A 129 -4.09 12.71 -0.61
N TYR A 130 -2.86 13.13 -0.83
CA TYR A 130 -1.74 12.78 0.01
C TYR A 130 -0.72 13.90 0.09
N GLY A 131 0.00 13.92 1.17
CA GLY A 131 1.00 14.94 1.43
C GLY A 131 1.71 14.69 2.76
N TYR A 132 2.44 15.70 3.21
CA TYR A 132 3.11 15.64 4.50
C TYR A 132 3.10 17.03 5.15
N ARG A 133 3.19 17.04 6.47
CA ARG A 133 3.36 18.28 7.25
C ARG A 133 4.27 18.03 8.44
N ARG A 134 4.93 19.09 8.88
CA ARG A 134 5.72 19.02 10.11
C ARG A 134 4.83 19.21 11.34
N GLU A 135 5.01 18.32 12.30
CA GLU A 135 4.32 18.35 13.59
C GLU A 135 5.37 18.27 14.72
N GLY A 136 5.93 19.44 15.09
CA GLY A 136 6.94 19.53 16.15
C GLY A 136 8.22 18.73 15.84
N LYS A 137 8.41 17.60 16.53
CA LYS A 137 9.56 16.68 16.37
C LYS A 137 9.29 15.57 15.35
N TYR A 138 8.18 15.62 14.67
CA TYR A 138 7.76 14.61 13.70
C TYR A 138 7.36 15.23 12.38
N VAL A 139 7.34 14.41 11.35
CA VAL A 139 6.66 14.67 10.09
C VAL A 139 5.53 13.68 9.97
N ALA A 140 4.32 14.17 9.75
CA ALA A 140 3.14 13.36 9.49
C ALA A 140 2.85 13.35 7.98
N PHE A 141 2.94 12.18 7.37
CA PHE A 141 2.38 11.92 6.04
C PHE A 141 0.92 11.54 6.20
N HIS A 142 0.10 11.93 5.27
CA HIS A 142 -1.29 11.50 5.19
C HIS A 142 -1.62 10.99 3.78
N VAL A 143 -2.49 10.00 3.73
CA VAL A 143 -3.19 9.56 2.52
C VAL A 143 -4.65 9.50 2.89
N THR A 144 -5.46 10.34 2.24
CA THR A 144 -6.90 10.47 2.49
C THR A 144 -7.66 10.09 1.24
N ASP A 145 -8.65 9.22 1.39
CA ASP A 145 -9.54 8.80 0.31
C ASP A 145 -11.00 9.16 0.63
N THR A 146 -11.82 9.32 -0.40
CA THR A 146 -13.27 9.52 -0.30
C THR A 146 -14.04 8.24 -0.60
N GLY A 147 -13.44 7.09 -0.33
CA GLY A 147 -13.99 5.78 -0.64
C GLY A 147 -15.04 5.29 0.36
N MET A 148 -15.22 3.97 0.40
CA MET A 148 -16.28 3.35 1.21
C MET A 148 -16.07 3.46 2.72
N GLY A 149 -14.88 3.82 3.18
CA GLY A 149 -14.52 3.82 4.60
C GLY A 149 -14.38 2.43 5.22
N ILE A 150 -14.07 2.41 6.51
CA ILE A 150 -13.79 1.20 7.30
C ILE A 150 -14.76 1.15 8.48
N ALA A 151 -15.36 -0.02 8.71
CA ALA A 151 -16.25 -0.23 9.83
C ALA A 151 -15.50 -0.10 11.18
N PRO A 152 -16.11 0.53 12.22
CA PRO A 152 -15.43 0.81 13.48
C PRO A 152 -14.83 -0.44 14.16
N ASP A 153 -15.49 -1.59 14.04
CA ASP A 153 -15.05 -2.87 14.58
C ASP A 153 -13.79 -3.43 13.87
N LYS A 154 -13.43 -2.87 12.72
CA LYS A 154 -12.27 -3.28 11.91
C LYS A 154 -11.11 -2.30 11.95
N VAL A 155 -11.34 -1.04 12.32
CA VAL A 155 -10.33 0.02 12.33
C VAL A 155 -9.07 -0.38 13.11
N ASP A 156 -9.22 -0.96 14.29
CA ASP A 156 -8.09 -1.37 15.14
C ASP A 156 -7.32 -2.56 14.56
N ARG A 157 -7.97 -3.33 13.68
CA ARG A 157 -7.43 -4.58 13.15
C ARG A 157 -6.87 -4.50 11.73
N VAL A 158 -7.01 -3.37 11.05
CA VAL A 158 -6.56 -3.24 9.64
C VAL A 158 -5.05 -3.43 9.45
N PHE A 159 -4.26 -3.24 10.50
CA PHE A 159 -2.82 -3.46 10.50
C PHE A 159 -2.42 -4.89 10.89
N GLU A 160 -3.36 -5.75 11.25
CA GLU A 160 -3.09 -7.17 11.49
C GLU A 160 -2.85 -7.90 10.17
N ARG A 161 -2.08 -8.98 10.20
CA ARG A 161 -1.75 -9.77 9.01
C ARG A 161 -2.97 -10.53 8.51
N PHE A 162 -3.15 -10.57 7.19
CA PHE A 162 -4.25 -11.29 6.51
C PHE A 162 -5.65 -10.76 6.85
N VAL A 163 -5.76 -9.61 7.50
CA VAL A 163 -7.05 -8.96 7.74
C VAL A 163 -7.49 -8.22 6.49
N LYS A 164 -8.74 -8.44 6.08
CA LYS A 164 -9.40 -7.76 4.97
C LYS A 164 -10.62 -7.01 5.49
N VAL A 165 -10.72 -5.75 5.16
CA VAL A 165 -11.88 -4.92 5.50
C VAL A 165 -13.13 -5.42 4.77
N ASN A 166 -12.94 -5.87 3.52
CA ASN A 166 -14.00 -6.45 2.69
C ASN A 166 -13.50 -7.77 2.09
N ASN A 167 -14.25 -8.87 2.31
CA ASN A 167 -13.90 -10.21 1.81
C ASN A 167 -13.93 -10.31 0.28
N PHE A 168 -14.66 -9.41 -0.41
CA PHE A 168 -14.75 -9.35 -1.86
C PHE A 168 -13.63 -8.50 -2.48
N ALA A 169 -12.93 -7.69 -1.68
CA ALA A 169 -11.85 -6.86 -2.19
C ALA A 169 -10.59 -7.69 -2.48
N GLN A 170 -10.05 -7.53 -3.69
CA GLN A 170 -8.77 -8.13 -4.09
C GLN A 170 -7.64 -7.65 -3.17
N GLY A 171 -6.71 -8.53 -2.81
CA GLY A 171 -5.50 -8.20 -2.04
C GLY A 171 -5.11 -9.33 -1.09
N THR A 172 -3.88 -9.26 -0.63
CA THR A 172 -3.23 -10.28 0.21
C THR A 172 -3.57 -10.14 1.70
N GLY A 173 -3.91 -8.90 2.14
CA GLY A 173 -4.08 -8.56 3.55
C GLY A 173 -2.75 -8.38 4.30
N LEU A 174 -1.63 -8.27 3.58
CA LEU A 174 -0.31 -8.06 4.17
C LEU A 174 0.19 -6.61 4.04
N GLY A 175 -0.29 -5.86 3.05
CA GLY A 175 0.23 -4.54 2.74
C GLY A 175 0.27 -3.58 3.92
N LEU A 176 -0.82 -3.44 4.69
CA LEU A 176 -0.86 -2.55 5.85
C LEU A 176 0.00 -3.05 7.01
N SER A 177 0.11 -4.36 7.21
CA SER A 177 1.01 -4.92 8.22
C SER A 177 2.48 -4.70 7.87
N ILE A 178 2.85 -4.76 6.59
CA ILE A 178 4.18 -4.39 6.08
C ILE A 178 4.44 -2.90 6.32
N CYS A 179 3.48 -2.02 6.00
CA CYS A 179 3.59 -0.59 6.30
C CYS A 179 3.88 -0.35 7.77
N LYS A 180 3.13 -0.99 8.67
CA LYS A 180 3.32 -0.88 10.12
C LYS A 180 4.74 -1.32 10.52
N THR A 181 5.19 -2.48 10.07
CA THR A 181 6.53 -2.99 10.38
C THR A 181 7.64 -2.05 9.90
N ILE A 182 7.54 -1.52 8.66
CA ILE A 182 8.51 -0.56 8.13
C ILE A 182 8.52 0.73 8.95
N VAL A 183 7.35 1.27 9.27
CA VAL A 183 7.22 2.52 10.03
C VAL A 183 7.77 2.38 11.44
N GLU A 184 7.53 1.25 12.11
CA GLU A 184 8.09 0.94 13.42
C GLU A 184 9.63 0.85 13.39
N HIS A 185 10.22 0.24 12.36
CA HIS A 185 11.68 0.23 12.16
C HIS A 185 12.26 1.62 11.92
N LEU A 186 11.51 2.52 11.29
CA LEU A 186 11.87 3.93 11.14
C LEU A 186 11.56 4.77 12.39
N GLN A 187 11.25 4.13 13.53
CA GLN A 187 10.92 4.78 14.81
C GLN A 187 9.70 5.70 14.72
N GLY A 188 8.78 5.40 13.83
CA GLY A 188 7.54 6.11 13.60
C GLY A 188 6.30 5.39 14.13
N SER A 189 5.13 5.91 13.77
CA SER A 189 3.84 5.28 14.02
C SER A 189 2.92 5.42 12.80
N ILE A 190 1.97 4.49 12.68
CA ILE A 190 0.93 4.53 11.66
C ILE A 190 -0.43 4.39 12.34
N SER A 191 -1.39 5.17 11.88
CA SER A 191 -2.77 5.16 12.36
C SER A 191 -3.75 5.37 11.22
N VAL A 192 -5.04 5.15 11.49
CA VAL A 192 -6.13 5.38 10.54
C VAL A 192 -7.33 6.01 11.24
N GLU A 193 -7.93 6.98 10.58
CA GLU A 193 -9.22 7.59 10.91
C GLU A 193 -10.17 7.26 9.77
N SER A 194 -11.35 6.70 10.04
CA SER A 194 -12.26 6.31 8.97
C SER A 194 -13.71 6.30 9.44
N GLU A 195 -14.61 6.62 8.50
CA GLU A 195 -16.05 6.54 8.71
C GLU A 195 -16.69 5.92 7.45
N ILE A 196 -17.61 4.97 7.65
CA ILE A 196 -18.31 4.30 6.54
C ILE A 196 -19.01 5.34 5.66
N GLY A 197 -18.77 5.27 4.36
CA GLY A 197 -19.34 6.17 3.34
C GLY A 197 -18.68 7.55 3.25
N LYS A 198 -17.67 7.85 4.09
CA LYS A 198 -16.91 9.12 4.03
C LYS A 198 -15.46 8.94 3.61
N GLY A 199 -14.96 7.69 3.62
CA GLY A 199 -13.59 7.38 3.28
C GLY A 199 -12.69 7.13 4.48
N SER A 200 -11.38 7.13 4.23
CA SER A 200 -10.38 6.85 5.25
C SER A 200 -9.20 7.82 5.13
N ARG A 201 -8.56 8.08 6.25
CA ARG A 201 -7.34 8.85 6.35
C ARG A 201 -6.28 8.04 7.09
N PHE A 202 -5.27 7.61 6.39
CA PHE A 202 -4.08 6.98 6.97
C PHE A 202 -3.04 8.04 7.28
N ILE A 203 -2.42 7.93 8.46
CA ILE A 203 -1.43 8.88 8.95
C ILE A 203 -0.17 8.10 9.33
N VAL A 204 0.95 8.47 8.75
CA VAL A 204 2.28 7.91 9.07
C VAL A 204 3.14 9.01 9.66
N THR A 205 3.58 8.81 10.89
CA THR A 205 4.41 9.78 11.61
C THR A 205 5.83 9.28 11.71
N LEU A 206 6.81 10.04 11.20
CA LEU A 206 8.23 9.72 11.27
C LEU A 206 9.00 10.79 12.05
N PRO A 207 10.10 10.43 12.76
CA PRO A 207 10.91 11.40 13.49
C PRO A 207 11.50 12.45 12.56
N PHE A 208 11.41 13.72 12.98
CA PHE A 208 12.09 14.83 12.35
C PHE A 208 13.29 15.26 13.21
N LYS A 209 14.49 14.87 12.80
CA LYS A 209 15.72 15.39 13.40
C LYS A 209 16.15 16.62 12.62
N ARG A 210 16.13 17.77 13.27
CA ARG A 210 16.65 19.01 12.69
C ARG A 210 18.14 18.74 12.40
N GLN A 211 18.56 18.77 11.15
CA GLN A 211 19.99 18.77 10.82
C GLN A 211 20.59 19.99 11.54
N SER A 212 21.49 19.77 12.48
CA SER A 212 22.36 20.82 12.99
C SER A 212 23.13 21.32 11.77
N LYS A 213 22.90 22.59 11.39
CA LYS A 213 23.76 23.24 10.41
C LYS A 213 25.17 23.12 10.99
N GLY A 214 26.00 22.27 10.37
CA GLY A 214 27.43 22.25 10.63
C GLY A 214 27.94 23.67 10.45
N VAL A 215 28.58 24.17 11.48
CA VAL A 215 29.32 25.44 11.52
C VAL A 215 30.52 25.31 10.59
#